data_6ca561570c6cb80b78595ea6a6b999f7
#
_entry.id   6ca561570c6cb80b78595ea6a6b999f7
#
_cell.length_a   1.000
_cell.length_b   1.000
_cell.length_c   1.000
_cell.angle_alpha   90.00
_cell.angle_beta   90.00
_cell.angle_gamma   90.00
#
_symmetry.space_group_name_H-M   'P 1'
#
loop_
_entity.id
_entity.type
_entity.pdbx_description
1 polymer ?
#
loop_
_entity_poly.entity_id
_entity_poly.type
_entity_poly.pdbx_seq_one_letter_code
_entity_poly.pdbx_strand_id
1 'polypeptide(L)'
;MAASPVNQTSIHHFRSNSLPTGAHPLISEFNDQLSRVRGSETTSSSSASLSQKLIGLQDLHDRVDNLLLLPCTQVLAQEQHQKWFNELLDGSLRLLDVCGIARDALLKTKECTRELQSTLRRRRGNKMELAREIEKYLASRKVVKKAMQKALKGMQTELNSKKNDDLAMVSMLKELEAVTVMVFESLLTFIAGPKLQSKAYGWFVVSKLVHPKKVACEDEKTDADEFDKADAALQSLISHKTSKSDYSVLVQNVQNWMGKLESSIEDVEEVLECLSRRLVKTRVSFLNILNH
;
A
#
# COMPACT_ATOMS: atom_id res chain seq x y z
N MET A 1 54.20 45.92 -58.05
CA MET A 1 52.80 46.13 -57.76
C MET A 1 52.36 44.98 -56.89
N ALA A 2 52.14 45.23 -55.60
CA ALA A 2 51.82 44.23 -54.60
C ALA A 2 50.31 44.15 -54.45
N ALA A 3 49.75 42.92 -54.55
CA ALA A 3 48.39 42.66 -54.24
C ALA A 3 48.22 42.21 -52.78
N SER A 4 47.39 42.92 -52.02
CA SER A 4 47.10 42.64 -50.60
C SER A 4 46.18 41.43 -50.47
N PRO A 5 46.37 40.59 -49.44
CA PRO A 5 45.46 39.47 -49.20
C PRO A 5 44.20 39.97 -48.48
N VAL A 6 43.04 39.51 -48.97
CA VAL A 6 41.70 39.70 -48.38
C VAL A 6 41.57 38.84 -47.15
N ASN A 7 41.36 39.48 -45.99
CA ASN A 7 41.11 38.82 -44.70
C ASN A 7 39.69 38.32 -44.67
N GLN A 8 39.48 36.98 -44.75
CA GLN A 8 38.20 36.35 -44.52
C GLN A 8 37.97 36.19 -43.00
N THR A 9 37.17 37.07 -42.45
CA THR A 9 36.66 36.92 -41.08
C THR A 9 35.60 35.78 -41.06
N SER A 10 36.00 34.64 -40.52
CA SER A 10 35.11 33.55 -40.19
C SER A 10 34.13 34.02 -39.12
N ILE A 11 32.85 34.19 -39.48
CA ILE A 11 31.76 34.43 -38.55
C ILE A 11 31.44 33.11 -37.89
N HIS A 12 32.00 32.83 -36.72
CA HIS A 12 31.54 31.77 -35.86
C HIS A 12 30.14 32.13 -35.33
N HIS A 13 29.10 31.56 -35.90
CA HIS A 13 27.78 31.53 -35.29
C HIS A 13 27.87 30.72 -34.00
N PHE A 14 27.98 31.41 -32.87
CA PHE A 14 27.67 30.82 -31.56
C PHE A 14 26.19 30.41 -31.61
N ARG A 15 25.94 29.12 -31.78
CA ARG A 15 24.60 28.56 -31.44
C ARG A 15 24.41 28.87 -29.95
N SER A 16 23.53 29.80 -29.67
CA SER A 16 23.05 30.03 -28.33
C SER A 16 22.30 28.74 -27.92
N ASN A 17 22.92 27.95 -27.06
CA ASN A 17 22.24 26.90 -26.33
C ASN A 17 21.32 27.59 -25.32
N SER A 18 20.15 28.04 -25.80
CA SER A 18 19.03 28.32 -24.91
C SER A 18 18.60 26.96 -24.36
N LEU A 19 19.14 26.61 -23.19
CA LEU A 19 18.58 25.55 -22.37
C LEU A 19 17.09 25.86 -22.19
N PRO A 20 16.19 24.92 -22.50
CA PRO A 20 14.77 25.12 -22.21
C PRO A 20 14.65 25.33 -20.71
N THR A 21 14.21 26.52 -20.30
CA THR A 21 13.98 26.94 -18.91
C THR A 21 12.80 26.21 -18.27
N GLY A 22 12.15 25.25 -18.98
CA GLY A 22 11.07 24.43 -18.50
C GLY A 22 11.57 23.10 -17.93
N ALA A 23 11.03 22.66 -16.82
CA ALA A 23 11.25 21.32 -16.29
C ALA A 23 10.93 20.28 -17.39
N HIS A 24 11.74 19.23 -17.47
CA HIS A 24 11.54 18.17 -18.46
C HIS A 24 10.10 17.60 -18.32
N PRO A 25 9.34 17.36 -19.40
CA PRO A 25 7.94 16.91 -19.33
C PRO A 25 7.71 15.71 -18.42
N LEU A 26 8.63 14.74 -18.39
CA LEU A 26 8.59 13.59 -17.50
C LEU A 26 8.60 13.97 -16.00
N ILE A 27 9.27 15.07 -15.64
CA ILE A 27 9.28 15.56 -14.25
C ILE A 27 7.91 16.11 -13.87
N SER A 28 7.28 16.87 -14.77
CA SER A 28 5.91 17.37 -14.54
C SER A 28 4.92 16.22 -14.39
N GLU A 29 4.98 15.25 -15.29
CA GLU A 29 4.11 14.06 -15.24
C GLU A 29 4.31 13.24 -13.96
N PHE A 30 5.55 13.10 -13.50
CA PHE A 30 5.85 12.43 -12.23
C PHE A 30 5.23 13.19 -11.05
N ASN A 31 5.41 14.50 -10.96
CA ASN A 31 4.88 15.33 -9.88
C ASN A 31 3.34 15.33 -9.86
N ASP A 32 2.70 15.35 -11.03
CA ASP A 32 1.25 15.26 -11.15
C ASP A 32 0.73 13.92 -10.63
N GLN A 33 1.40 12.82 -10.98
CA GLN A 33 1.02 11.48 -10.50
C GLN A 33 1.29 11.33 -8.98
N LEU A 34 2.42 11.84 -8.49
CA LEU A 34 2.76 11.87 -7.07
C LEU A 34 1.66 12.59 -6.26
N SER A 35 1.23 13.75 -6.77
CA SER A 35 0.16 14.55 -6.14
C SER A 35 -1.17 13.80 -6.12
N ARG A 36 -1.50 13.05 -7.19
CA ARG A 36 -2.72 12.22 -7.26
C ARG A 36 -2.70 11.09 -6.23
N VAL A 37 -1.59 10.35 -6.14
CA VAL A 37 -1.47 9.26 -5.17
C VAL A 37 -1.55 9.81 -3.74
N ARG A 38 -0.90 10.92 -3.45
CA ARG A 38 -0.96 11.59 -2.15
C ARG A 38 -2.36 12.12 -1.82
N GLY A 39 -3.05 12.74 -2.80
CA GLY A 39 -4.40 13.29 -2.61
C GLY A 39 -5.49 12.24 -2.42
N SER A 40 -5.24 10.98 -2.78
CA SER A 40 -6.18 9.89 -2.59
C SER A 40 -6.29 9.39 -1.13
N GLU A 41 -5.57 10.00 -0.18
CA GLU A 41 -5.60 9.60 1.25
C GLU A 41 -6.96 9.80 1.93
N THR A 42 -7.76 10.74 1.46
CA THR A 42 -9.04 11.14 2.09
C THR A 42 -10.21 10.24 1.71
N THR A 43 -10.01 9.25 0.85
CA THR A 43 -11.05 8.33 0.39
C THR A 43 -11.09 7.05 1.23
N SER A 44 -12.28 6.43 1.27
CA SER A 44 -12.67 5.29 2.09
C SER A 44 -11.61 4.18 2.26
N SER A 45 -11.70 3.43 3.37
CA SER A 45 -10.84 2.27 3.69
C SER A 45 -11.19 1.01 2.91
N SER A 46 -11.90 1.10 1.78
CA SER A 46 -12.35 -0.06 0.99
C SER A 46 -11.20 -0.68 0.18
N SER A 47 -11.31 -1.98 -0.15
CA SER A 47 -10.39 -2.69 -1.04
C SER A 47 -10.23 -1.99 -2.39
N ALA A 48 -11.31 -1.46 -2.97
CA ALA A 48 -11.27 -0.72 -4.23
C ALA A 48 -10.42 0.56 -4.14
N SER A 49 -10.55 1.33 -3.06
CA SER A 49 -9.71 2.52 -2.81
C SER A 49 -8.25 2.14 -2.65
N LEU A 50 -7.96 1.07 -1.92
CA LEU A 50 -6.60 0.56 -1.75
C LEU A 50 -6.00 0.09 -3.09
N SER A 51 -6.75 -0.66 -3.89
CA SER A 51 -6.31 -1.11 -5.22
C SER A 51 -5.98 0.07 -6.14
N GLN A 52 -6.78 1.15 -6.10
CA GLN A 52 -6.49 2.37 -6.84
C GLN A 52 -5.17 3.04 -6.39
N LYS A 53 -4.90 3.08 -5.08
CA LYS A 53 -3.61 3.61 -4.57
C LYS A 53 -2.42 2.76 -5.01
N LEU A 54 -2.55 1.43 -4.96
CA LEU A 54 -1.51 0.50 -5.41
C LEU A 54 -1.26 0.60 -6.92
N ILE A 55 -2.31 0.77 -7.75
CA ILE A 55 -2.19 1.02 -9.19
C ILE A 55 -1.50 2.36 -9.45
N GLY A 56 -1.92 3.42 -8.75
CA GLY A 56 -1.27 4.73 -8.85
C GLY A 56 0.21 4.70 -8.49
N LEU A 57 0.59 3.85 -7.54
CA LEU A 57 1.98 3.62 -7.17
C LEU A 57 2.76 2.83 -8.24
N GLN A 58 2.13 1.87 -8.92
CA GLN A 58 2.74 1.19 -10.08
C GLN A 58 3.08 2.17 -11.18
N ASP A 59 2.12 3.03 -11.55
CA ASP A 59 2.32 4.08 -12.56
C ASP A 59 3.47 5.03 -12.18
N LEU A 60 3.58 5.34 -10.89
CA LEU A 60 4.64 6.21 -10.37
C LEU A 60 6.02 5.56 -10.51
N HIS A 61 6.16 4.27 -10.20
CA HIS A 61 7.40 3.52 -10.38
C HIS A 61 7.79 3.37 -11.86
N ASP A 62 6.83 3.18 -12.77
CA ASP A 62 7.11 3.18 -14.21
C ASP A 62 7.64 4.52 -14.72
N ARG A 63 7.13 5.64 -14.20
CA ARG A 63 7.63 6.98 -14.53
C ARG A 63 9.04 7.20 -14.00
N VAL A 64 9.34 6.72 -12.79
CA VAL A 64 10.69 6.77 -12.23
C VAL A 64 11.69 6.00 -13.09
N ASP A 65 11.34 4.80 -13.54
CA ASP A 65 12.22 4.04 -14.44
C ASP A 65 12.57 4.84 -15.70
N ASN A 66 11.61 5.56 -16.28
CA ASN A 66 11.85 6.43 -17.42
C ASN A 66 12.71 7.65 -17.09
N LEU A 67 12.52 8.24 -15.90
CA LEU A 67 13.36 9.34 -15.42
C LEU A 67 14.81 8.91 -15.19
N LEU A 68 15.02 7.70 -14.68
CA LEU A 68 16.36 7.14 -14.43
C LEU A 68 17.15 6.87 -15.71
N LEU A 69 16.50 6.81 -16.89
CA LEU A 69 17.16 6.71 -18.18
C LEU A 69 17.67 8.05 -18.71
N LEU A 70 17.34 9.18 -18.09
CA LEU A 70 17.78 10.50 -18.53
C LEU A 70 19.27 10.71 -18.24
N PRO A 71 20.02 11.38 -19.15
CA PRO A 71 21.45 11.63 -18.95
C PRO A 71 21.78 12.42 -17.66
N CYS A 72 20.86 13.25 -17.19
CA CYS A 72 21.02 14.01 -15.95
C CYS A 72 21.07 13.13 -14.70
N THR A 73 20.58 11.88 -14.76
CA THR A 73 20.62 10.93 -13.63
C THR A 73 22.00 10.28 -13.47
N GLN A 74 22.85 10.30 -14.50
CA GLN A 74 24.22 9.81 -14.38
C GLN A 74 25.05 10.60 -13.34
N VAL A 75 24.66 11.85 -13.08
CA VAL A 75 25.25 12.66 -11.99
C VAL A 75 25.00 12.04 -10.62
N LEU A 76 23.95 11.23 -10.47
CA LEU A 76 23.66 10.53 -9.21
C LEU A 76 24.67 9.42 -8.88
N ALA A 77 25.40 8.93 -9.88
CA ALA A 77 26.46 7.92 -9.69
C ALA A 77 27.75 8.49 -9.08
N GLN A 78 27.85 9.82 -8.90
CA GLN A 78 29.03 10.43 -8.34
C GLN A 78 29.24 10.03 -6.87
N GLU A 79 30.49 9.91 -6.44
CA GLU A 79 30.89 9.46 -5.10
C GLU A 79 30.18 10.19 -3.94
N GLN A 80 29.92 11.49 -4.12
CA GLN A 80 29.23 12.31 -3.11
C GLN A 80 27.80 11.86 -2.80
N HIS A 81 27.15 11.14 -3.72
CA HIS A 81 25.77 10.65 -3.56
C HIS A 81 25.70 9.15 -3.24
N GLN A 82 26.82 8.45 -3.22
CA GLN A 82 26.88 6.99 -3.05
C GLN A 82 26.22 6.52 -1.74
N LYS A 83 26.42 7.27 -0.65
CA LYS A 83 25.80 6.93 0.64
C LYS A 83 24.28 6.96 0.57
N TRP A 84 23.74 8.04 -0.01
CA TRP A 84 22.30 8.18 -0.18
C TRP A 84 21.74 7.10 -1.12
N PHE A 85 22.45 6.75 -2.18
CA PHE A 85 22.04 5.69 -3.10
C PHE A 85 21.97 4.33 -2.42
N ASN A 86 22.90 4.02 -1.53
CA ASN A 86 22.85 2.81 -0.72
C ASN A 86 21.65 2.81 0.22
N GLU A 87 21.35 3.94 0.87
CA GLU A 87 20.15 4.10 1.72
C GLU A 87 18.86 3.84 0.91
N LEU A 88 18.78 4.36 -0.33
CA LEU A 88 17.64 4.11 -1.23
C LEU A 88 17.52 2.64 -1.64
N LEU A 89 18.64 1.98 -1.94
CA LEU A 89 18.66 0.55 -2.24
C LEU A 89 18.22 -0.29 -1.05
N ASP A 90 18.66 0.03 0.15
CA ASP A 90 18.24 -0.64 1.37
C ASP A 90 16.75 -0.41 1.63
N GLY A 91 16.25 0.82 1.44
CA GLY A 91 14.83 1.15 1.50
C GLY A 91 14.00 0.31 0.52
N SER A 92 14.46 0.20 -0.73
CA SER A 92 13.75 -0.61 -1.75
C SER A 92 13.70 -2.10 -1.39
N LEU A 93 14.73 -2.65 -0.75
CA LEU A 93 14.73 -4.04 -0.28
C LEU A 93 13.70 -4.24 0.83
N ARG A 94 13.66 -3.33 1.80
CA ARG A 94 12.66 -3.36 2.88
C ARG A 94 11.22 -3.29 2.36
N LEU A 95 10.97 -2.47 1.32
CA LEU A 95 9.65 -2.41 0.69
C LEU A 95 9.27 -3.74 0.03
N LEU A 96 10.23 -4.44 -0.61
CA LEU A 96 10.02 -5.77 -1.16
C LEU A 96 9.73 -6.81 -0.06
N ASP A 97 10.42 -6.74 1.08
CA ASP A 97 10.15 -7.61 2.23
C ASP A 97 8.73 -7.38 2.77
N VAL A 98 8.28 -6.12 2.87
CA VAL A 98 6.92 -5.79 3.28
C VAL A 98 5.88 -6.29 2.28
N CYS A 99 6.16 -6.22 0.96
CA CYS A 99 5.35 -6.85 -0.08
C CYS A 99 5.18 -8.35 0.19
N GLY A 100 6.28 -9.06 0.48
CA GLY A 100 6.26 -10.49 0.79
C GLY A 100 5.40 -10.79 2.01
N ILE A 101 5.59 -10.04 3.11
CA ILE A 101 4.81 -10.20 4.35
C ILE A 101 3.31 -9.96 4.10
N ALA A 102 2.95 -8.93 3.33
CA ALA A 102 1.57 -8.63 3.00
C ALA A 102 0.94 -9.75 2.15
N ARG A 103 1.66 -10.24 1.15
CA ARG A 103 1.21 -11.34 0.28
C ARG A 103 0.98 -12.64 1.05
N ASP A 104 1.91 -13.02 1.93
CA ASP A 104 1.77 -14.20 2.78
C ASP A 104 0.55 -14.10 3.71
N ALA A 105 0.29 -12.91 4.24
CA ALA A 105 -0.86 -12.63 5.09
C ALA A 105 -2.20 -12.75 4.33
N LEU A 106 -2.27 -12.20 3.11
CA LEU A 106 -3.44 -12.31 2.23
C LEU A 106 -3.69 -13.77 1.87
N LEU A 107 -2.67 -14.48 1.38
CA LEU A 107 -2.75 -15.90 1.03
C LEU A 107 -3.23 -16.74 2.21
N LYS A 108 -2.68 -16.54 3.40
CA LYS A 108 -3.08 -17.28 4.61
C LYS A 108 -4.52 -17.00 5.00
N THR A 109 -4.96 -15.74 4.88
CA THR A 109 -6.35 -15.38 5.17
C THR A 109 -7.30 -16.00 4.13
N LYS A 110 -6.93 -15.97 2.84
CA LYS A 110 -7.70 -16.58 1.75
C LYS A 110 -7.89 -18.10 1.94
N GLU A 111 -6.83 -18.82 2.31
CA GLU A 111 -6.92 -20.25 2.62
C GLU A 111 -7.92 -20.51 3.74
N CYS A 112 -7.80 -19.82 4.87
CA CYS A 112 -8.69 -19.99 6.00
C CYS A 112 -10.14 -19.59 5.66
N THR A 113 -10.33 -18.55 4.84
CA THR A 113 -11.65 -18.13 4.34
C THR A 113 -12.30 -19.21 3.50
N ARG A 114 -11.56 -19.85 2.58
CA ARG A 114 -12.05 -20.95 1.73
C ARG A 114 -12.41 -22.21 2.53
N GLU A 115 -11.57 -22.58 3.50
CA GLU A 115 -11.85 -23.71 4.40
C GLU A 115 -13.15 -23.48 5.17
N LEU A 116 -13.32 -22.30 5.76
CA LEU A 116 -14.52 -21.93 6.49
C LEU A 116 -15.76 -21.89 5.58
N GLN A 117 -15.67 -21.31 4.38
CA GLN A 117 -16.77 -21.32 3.40
C GLN A 117 -17.16 -22.75 3.00
N SER A 118 -16.18 -23.65 2.80
CA SER A 118 -16.42 -25.06 2.49
C SER A 118 -17.24 -25.73 3.60
N THR A 119 -16.90 -25.49 4.86
CA THR A 119 -17.64 -26.01 6.03
C THR A 119 -19.05 -25.44 6.11
N LEU A 120 -19.20 -24.13 5.89
CA LEU A 120 -20.52 -23.45 5.87
C LEU A 120 -21.45 -24.00 4.77
N ARG A 121 -20.91 -24.31 3.56
CA ARG A 121 -21.69 -24.85 2.43
C ARG A 121 -22.17 -26.28 2.65
N ARG A 122 -21.41 -27.11 3.37
CA ARG A 122 -21.75 -28.51 3.61
C ARG A 122 -23.02 -28.72 4.44
N ARG A 123 -23.64 -27.66 4.99
CA ARG A 123 -24.93 -27.59 5.74
C ARG A 123 -25.24 -28.75 6.71
N ARG A 124 -24.50 -29.86 6.67
CA ARG A 124 -24.61 -31.07 7.49
C ARG A 124 -23.55 -31.15 8.59
N GLY A 125 -22.65 -30.14 8.67
CA GLY A 125 -21.61 -30.09 9.70
C GLY A 125 -22.23 -29.95 11.08
N ASN A 126 -21.75 -30.74 12.01
CA ASN A 126 -22.06 -30.60 13.42
C ASN A 126 -21.70 -29.14 13.84
N LYS A 127 -22.53 -28.47 14.62
CA LYS A 127 -22.27 -27.13 15.14
C LYS A 127 -20.89 -27.01 15.77
N MET A 128 -20.37 -28.10 16.34
CA MET A 128 -18.99 -28.15 16.89
C MET A 128 -17.89 -28.06 15.82
N GLU A 129 -18.10 -28.65 14.64
CA GLU A 129 -17.13 -28.59 13.54
C GLU A 129 -17.04 -27.16 13.00
N LEU A 130 -18.19 -26.51 12.80
CA LEU A 130 -18.25 -25.11 12.38
C LEU A 130 -17.60 -24.19 13.43
N ALA A 131 -17.90 -24.37 14.71
CA ALA A 131 -17.29 -23.58 15.78
C ALA A 131 -15.76 -23.70 15.77
N ARG A 132 -15.24 -24.92 15.60
CA ARG A 132 -13.78 -25.17 15.50
C ARG A 132 -13.15 -24.47 14.29
N GLU A 133 -13.81 -24.50 13.13
CA GLU A 133 -13.28 -23.82 11.94
C GLU A 133 -13.31 -22.28 12.09
N ILE A 134 -14.33 -21.74 12.74
CA ILE A 134 -14.39 -20.32 13.07
C ILE A 134 -13.26 -19.94 14.04
N GLU A 135 -13.04 -20.73 15.09
CA GLU A 135 -11.94 -20.50 16.03
C GLU A 135 -10.58 -20.54 15.33
N LYS A 136 -10.36 -21.48 14.41
CA LYS A 136 -9.16 -21.61 13.59
C LYS A 136 -8.95 -20.36 12.72
N TYR A 137 -9.99 -19.88 12.05
CA TYR A 137 -9.95 -18.63 11.29
C TYR A 137 -9.57 -17.44 12.17
N LEU A 138 -10.26 -17.24 13.29
CA LEU A 138 -10.01 -16.12 14.21
C LEU A 138 -8.60 -16.17 14.81
N ALA A 139 -8.09 -17.38 15.13
CA ALA A 139 -6.71 -17.55 15.58
C ALA A 139 -5.70 -17.16 14.51
N SER A 140 -5.92 -17.58 13.26
CA SER A 140 -5.11 -17.19 12.11
C SER A 140 -5.14 -15.67 11.90
N ARG A 141 -6.31 -15.04 11.93
CA ARG A 141 -6.46 -13.58 11.84
C ARG A 141 -5.67 -12.85 12.92
N LYS A 142 -5.66 -13.37 14.15
CA LYS A 142 -4.87 -12.79 15.25
C LYS A 142 -3.37 -12.82 14.97
N VAL A 143 -2.86 -13.88 14.36
CA VAL A 143 -1.45 -13.98 13.94
C VAL A 143 -1.16 -12.98 12.84
N VAL A 144 -2.00 -12.91 11.79
CA VAL A 144 -1.89 -11.96 10.69
C VAL A 144 -1.87 -10.52 11.21
N LYS A 145 -2.84 -10.13 12.05
CA LYS A 145 -2.89 -8.79 12.66
C LYS A 145 -1.60 -8.42 13.39
N LYS A 146 -1.01 -9.36 14.13
CA LYS A 146 0.28 -9.12 14.82
C LYS A 146 1.44 -8.95 13.85
N ALA A 147 1.48 -9.74 12.77
CA ALA A 147 2.51 -9.62 11.74
C ALA A 147 2.44 -8.26 11.04
N MET A 148 1.24 -7.81 10.65
CA MET A 148 1.02 -6.49 10.04
C MET A 148 1.44 -5.36 10.97
N GLN A 149 1.08 -5.43 12.26
CA GLN A 149 1.47 -4.43 13.26
C GLN A 149 2.99 -4.38 13.47
N LYS A 150 3.67 -5.53 13.40
CA LYS A 150 5.13 -5.57 13.47
C LYS A 150 5.77 -4.92 12.24
N ALA A 151 5.27 -5.22 11.04
CA ALA A 151 5.74 -4.62 9.78
C ALA A 151 5.53 -3.09 9.78
N LEU A 152 4.34 -2.61 10.19
CA LEU A 152 4.04 -1.17 10.35
C LEU A 152 5.03 -0.46 11.27
N LYS A 153 5.34 -1.04 12.43
CA LYS A 153 6.32 -0.46 13.34
C LYS A 153 7.73 -0.39 12.74
N GLY A 154 8.13 -1.42 11.98
CA GLY A 154 9.41 -1.44 11.29
C GLY A 154 9.54 -0.34 10.25
N MET A 155 8.47 -0.03 9.53
CA MET A 155 8.45 1.03 8.51
C MET A 155 8.53 2.44 9.11
N GLN A 156 7.88 2.69 10.26
CA GLN A 156 7.78 4.02 10.86
C GLN A 156 9.09 4.51 11.52
N THR A 157 9.97 3.60 11.92
CA THR A 157 11.20 3.95 12.65
C THR A 157 12.25 4.66 11.79
N GLU A 158 12.15 4.61 10.46
CA GLU A 158 13.24 5.01 9.56
C GLU A 158 12.97 6.30 8.75
N LEU A 159 11.73 6.81 8.74
CA LEU A 159 11.38 8.04 8.00
C LEU A 159 11.97 9.35 8.59
N ASN A 160 12.66 9.28 9.72
CA ASN A 160 13.13 10.48 10.45
C ASN A 160 14.45 11.07 9.96
N SER A 161 15.05 10.56 8.88
CA SER A 161 16.30 11.12 8.34
C SER A 161 16.03 12.29 7.39
N LYS A 162 15.67 13.45 7.94
CA LYS A 162 15.60 14.72 7.19
C LYS A 162 17.00 15.24 6.94
N LYS A 163 17.53 15.06 5.74
CA LYS A 163 18.65 15.85 5.21
C LYS A 163 18.15 16.65 4.02
N ASN A 164 18.44 17.94 4.01
CA ASN A 164 18.26 18.79 2.85
C ASN A 164 19.28 18.34 1.79
N ASP A 165 18.81 17.82 0.68
CA ASP A 165 19.63 17.49 -0.46
C ASP A 165 19.42 18.54 -1.55
N ASP A 166 20.51 19.10 -2.05
CA ASP A 166 20.50 20.19 -3.04
C ASP A 166 20.10 19.71 -4.45
N LEU A 167 19.99 18.40 -4.66
CA LEU A 167 19.67 17.83 -5.97
C LEU A 167 18.17 17.53 -6.11
N ALA A 168 17.50 18.18 -7.06
CA ALA A 168 16.07 18.02 -7.29
C ALA A 168 15.65 16.57 -7.54
N MET A 169 16.47 15.76 -8.24
CA MET A 169 16.21 14.35 -8.50
C MET A 169 16.22 13.52 -7.21
N VAL A 170 17.14 13.80 -6.29
CA VAL A 170 17.23 13.13 -4.98
C VAL A 170 15.96 13.43 -4.17
N SER A 171 15.51 14.67 -4.17
CA SER A 171 14.26 15.08 -3.51
C SER A 171 13.06 14.32 -4.06
N MET A 172 12.95 14.19 -5.39
CA MET A 172 11.87 13.44 -6.05
C MET A 172 11.85 11.96 -5.66
N LEU A 173 13.03 11.31 -5.60
CA LEU A 173 13.12 9.90 -5.23
C LEU A 173 12.81 9.67 -3.75
N LYS A 174 13.16 10.61 -2.87
CA LYS A 174 12.74 10.60 -1.46
C LYS A 174 11.23 10.77 -1.31
N GLU A 175 10.61 11.62 -2.10
CA GLU A 175 9.17 11.77 -2.11
C GLU A 175 8.46 10.51 -2.62
N LEU A 176 9.02 9.84 -3.64
CA LEU A 176 8.55 8.54 -4.08
C LEU A 176 8.59 7.52 -2.94
N GLU A 177 9.72 7.41 -2.24
CA GLU A 177 9.88 6.50 -1.11
C GLU A 177 8.83 6.79 -0.03
N ALA A 178 8.65 8.05 0.36
CA ALA A 178 7.67 8.48 1.36
C ALA A 178 6.23 8.10 0.96
N VAL A 179 5.84 8.35 -0.30
CA VAL A 179 4.51 7.99 -0.81
C VAL A 179 4.35 6.47 -0.89
N THR A 180 5.41 5.74 -1.26
CA THR A 180 5.39 4.27 -1.27
C THR A 180 5.14 3.72 0.13
N VAL A 181 5.87 4.20 1.13
CA VAL A 181 5.67 3.82 2.55
C VAL A 181 4.25 4.10 3.00
N MET A 182 3.70 5.27 2.70
CA MET A 182 2.34 5.67 3.03
C MET A 182 1.28 4.71 2.44
N VAL A 183 1.43 4.32 1.16
CA VAL A 183 0.53 3.36 0.52
C VAL A 183 0.66 1.97 1.15
N PHE A 184 1.88 1.54 1.49
CA PHE A 184 2.09 0.29 2.22
C PHE A 184 1.53 0.32 3.65
N GLU A 185 1.62 1.45 4.35
CA GLU A 185 0.93 1.62 5.65
C GLU A 185 -0.58 1.45 5.52
N SER A 186 -1.18 1.99 4.44
CA SER A 186 -2.60 1.79 4.13
C SER A 186 -2.91 0.31 3.87
N LEU A 187 -2.09 -0.39 3.09
CA LEU A 187 -2.22 -1.83 2.82
C LEU A 187 -2.14 -2.67 4.10
N LEU A 188 -1.12 -2.45 4.91
CA LEU A 188 -0.92 -3.22 6.14
C LEU A 188 -2.04 -2.94 7.16
N THR A 189 -2.55 -1.69 7.20
CA THR A 189 -3.69 -1.30 8.05
C THR A 189 -4.97 -1.97 7.57
N PHE A 190 -5.21 -2.01 6.27
CA PHE A 190 -6.35 -2.72 5.67
C PHE A 190 -6.34 -4.21 6.04
N ILE A 191 -5.22 -4.91 5.88
CA ILE A 191 -5.09 -6.33 6.23
C ILE A 191 -5.22 -6.55 7.75
N ALA A 192 -4.66 -5.66 8.56
CA ALA A 192 -4.74 -5.75 10.02
C ALA A 192 -6.15 -5.50 10.57
N GLY A 193 -6.92 -4.66 9.87
CA GLY A 193 -8.13 -4.05 10.42
C GLY A 193 -7.82 -2.96 11.45
N PRO A 194 -8.81 -2.20 11.92
CA PRO A 194 -8.61 -1.09 12.84
C PRO A 194 -7.86 -1.54 14.07
N LYS A 195 -6.95 -0.70 14.55
CA LYS A 195 -6.26 -0.92 15.82
C LYS A 195 -7.33 -1.01 16.90
N LEU A 196 -7.56 -2.19 17.43
CA LEU A 196 -8.17 -2.33 18.75
C LEU A 196 -7.26 -1.55 19.71
N GLN A 197 -7.63 -0.30 19.98
CA GLN A 197 -7.09 0.43 21.11
C GLN A 197 -7.50 -0.35 22.35
N SER A 198 -6.60 -1.18 22.85
CA SER A 198 -6.83 -2.12 23.94
C SER A 198 -7.21 -1.47 25.28
N LYS A 199 -7.38 -0.14 25.32
CA LYS A 199 -7.80 0.63 26.49
C LYS A 199 -9.16 1.32 26.36
N ALA A 200 -9.73 1.49 25.16
CA ALA A 200 -11.03 2.15 25.00
C ALA A 200 -12.20 1.16 24.95
N TYR A 201 -11.96 -0.10 24.57
CA TYR A 201 -13.04 -1.06 24.37
C TYR A 201 -13.70 -1.49 25.68
N GLY A 202 -12.94 -1.57 26.78
CA GLY A 202 -13.52 -1.88 28.12
C GLY A 202 -14.47 -0.80 28.65
N TRP A 203 -14.18 0.47 28.35
CA TRP A 203 -14.99 1.59 28.82
C TRP A 203 -16.25 1.82 27.97
N PHE A 204 -16.13 1.66 26.63
CA PHE A 204 -17.27 1.87 25.71
C PHE A 204 -18.36 0.80 25.85
N VAL A 205 -17.99 -0.45 26.11
CA VAL A 205 -18.94 -1.54 26.36
C VAL A 205 -19.70 -1.35 27.68
N VAL A 206 -19.01 -0.86 28.70
CA VAL A 206 -19.63 -0.59 30.00
C VAL A 206 -20.57 0.61 29.93
N SER A 207 -20.23 1.67 29.17
CA SER A 207 -21.11 2.83 28.98
C SER A 207 -22.40 2.53 28.22
N LYS A 208 -22.40 1.58 27.28
CA LYS A 208 -23.62 1.14 26.56
C LYS A 208 -24.54 0.27 27.40
N LEU A 209 -24.01 -0.39 28.42
CA LEU A 209 -24.83 -1.21 29.33
C LEU A 209 -25.56 -0.40 30.41
N VAL A 210 -25.15 0.82 30.70
CA VAL A 210 -25.69 1.64 31.79
C VAL A 210 -26.75 2.64 31.33
N HIS A 211 -26.90 2.90 30.04
CA HIS A 211 -27.93 3.83 29.53
C HIS A 211 -28.84 3.20 28.47
N PRO A 212 -30.01 2.65 28.87
CA PRO A 212 -31.04 2.32 27.93
C PRO A 212 -31.95 3.55 27.73
N LYS A 213 -31.76 4.35 26.71
CA LYS A 213 -32.84 5.06 25.99
C LYS A 213 -32.34 5.97 24.88
N LYS A 214 -32.91 5.66 23.68
CA LYS A 214 -33.28 6.54 22.59
C LYS A 214 -32.30 7.68 22.24
N VAL A 215 -31.76 7.60 21.03
CA VAL A 215 -32.20 8.51 19.94
C VAL A 215 -31.67 7.85 18.66
N ALA A 216 -32.54 7.69 17.67
CA ALA A 216 -32.15 7.44 16.30
C ALA A 216 -31.29 8.62 15.85
N CYS A 217 -30.03 8.39 15.65
CA CYS A 217 -29.15 9.22 14.85
C CYS A 217 -28.64 8.35 13.71
N GLU A 218 -28.91 8.89 12.53
CA GLU A 218 -28.57 8.40 11.22
C GLU A 218 -27.12 7.94 11.14
N ASP A 219 -26.94 6.84 10.42
CA ASP A 219 -25.72 6.29 9.86
C ASP A 219 -24.47 7.18 9.91
N GLU A 220 -23.73 7.17 11.00
CA GLU A 220 -22.29 7.18 10.88
C GLU A 220 -21.91 5.85 10.21
N LYS A 221 -21.80 5.88 8.90
CA LYS A 221 -21.12 4.85 8.13
C LYS A 221 -19.68 4.80 8.66
N THR A 222 -19.45 4.02 9.70
CA THR A 222 -18.10 3.58 10.04
C THR A 222 -17.60 2.86 8.80
N ASP A 223 -16.57 3.41 8.20
CA ASP A 223 -15.93 2.95 6.97
C ASP A 223 -15.13 1.67 7.26
N ALA A 224 -15.85 0.65 7.80
CA ALA A 224 -15.31 -0.64 8.14
C ALA A 224 -14.95 -1.37 6.85
N ASP A 225 -13.73 -1.90 6.78
CA ASP A 225 -13.26 -2.67 5.65
C ASP A 225 -13.88 -4.08 5.59
N GLU A 226 -13.60 -4.81 4.52
CA GLU A 226 -14.15 -6.16 4.30
C GLU A 226 -13.66 -7.16 5.35
N PHE A 227 -12.43 -7.01 5.86
CA PHE A 227 -11.89 -7.86 6.93
C PHE A 227 -12.66 -7.67 8.23
N ASP A 228 -12.97 -6.43 8.58
CA ASP A 228 -13.69 -6.12 9.82
C ASP A 228 -15.15 -6.58 9.76
N LYS A 229 -15.79 -6.39 8.61
CA LYS A 229 -17.17 -6.85 8.41
C LYS A 229 -17.25 -8.37 8.47
N ALA A 230 -16.27 -9.08 7.92
CA ALA A 230 -16.18 -10.55 8.01
C ALA A 230 -15.92 -11.00 9.46
N ASP A 231 -14.96 -10.40 10.15
CA ASP A 231 -14.64 -10.70 11.56
C ASP A 231 -15.87 -10.43 12.46
N ALA A 232 -16.62 -9.32 12.26
CA ALA A 232 -17.81 -8.96 13.01
C ALA A 232 -18.98 -9.95 12.76
N ALA A 233 -19.19 -10.37 11.50
CA ALA A 233 -20.21 -11.35 11.16
C ALA A 233 -19.94 -12.70 11.84
N LEU A 234 -18.68 -13.14 11.90
CA LEU A 234 -18.29 -14.36 12.61
C LEU A 234 -18.49 -14.25 14.13
N GLN A 235 -18.12 -13.12 14.72
CA GLN A 235 -18.35 -12.89 16.15
C GLN A 235 -19.84 -12.88 16.49
N SER A 236 -20.68 -12.31 15.63
CA SER A 236 -22.12 -12.33 15.79
C SER A 236 -22.66 -13.78 15.77
N LEU A 237 -22.16 -14.63 14.87
CA LEU A 237 -22.56 -16.03 14.78
C LEU A 237 -22.22 -16.85 16.03
N ILE A 238 -21.08 -16.55 16.68
CA ILE A 238 -20.64 -17.23 17.91
C ILE A 238 -21.42 -16.74 19.14
N SER A 239 -21.64 -15.42 19.22
CA SER A 239 -22.15 -14.75 20.43
C SER A 239 -23.66 -14.95 20.63
N HIS A 240 -24.41 -15.20 19.57
CA HIS A 240 -25.87 -15.29 19.65
C HIS A 240 -26.37 -16.70 19.98
N LYS A 241 -27.05 -16.84 21.13
CA LYS A 241 -27.90 -17.98 21.47
C LYS A 241 -29.27 -17.74 20.83
N THR A 242 -29.42 -18.02 19.52
CA THR A 242 -30.58 -17.65 18.73
C THR A 242 -31.47 -18.80 18.39
N SER A 243 -32.74 -18.50 17.99
CA SER A 243 -33.68 -19.44 17.40
C SER A 243 -33.10 -20.06 16.11
N LYS A 244 -33.66 -21.21 15.68
CA LYS A 244 -33.22 -21.90 14.44
C LYS A 244 -33.33 -21.01 13.20
N SER A 245 -34.31 -20.12 13.15
CA SER A 245 -34.53 -19.18 12.05
C SER A 245 -33.42 -18.12 11.97
N ASP A 246 -33.13 -17.48 13.10
CA ASP A 246 -32.13 -16.41 13.16
C ASP A 246 -30.73 -16.94 12.90
N TYR A 247 -30.42 -18.16 13.33
CA TYR A 247 -29.15 -18.81 13.03
C TYR A 247 -28.91 -18.99 11.53
N SER A 248 -29.96 -19.34 10.75
CA SER A 248 -29.84 -19.45 9.28
C SER A 248 -29.50 -18.12 8.63
N VAL A 249 -30.08 -17.02 9.11
CA VAL A 249 -29.78 -15.65 8.62
C VAL A 249 -28.33 -15.25 8.95
N LEU A 250 -27.87 -15.54 10.16
CA LEU A 250 -26.49 -15.27 10.56
C LEU A 250 -25.47 -16.05 9.72
N VAL A 251 -25.73 -17.34 9.46
CA VAL A 251 -24.87 -18.15 8.59
C VAL A 251 -24.83 -17.59 7.17
N GLN A 252 -25.97 -17.17 6.63
CA GLN A 252 -26.03 -16.56 5.30
C GLN A 252 -25.25 -15.23 5.25
N ASN A 253 -25.33 -14.43 6.30
CA ASN A 253 -24.58 -13.20 6.42
C ASN A 253 -23.06 -13.45 6.43
N VAL A 254 -22.61 -14.43 7.22
CA VAL A 254 -21.20 -14.85 7.23
C VAL A 254 -20.75 -15.33 5.85
N GLN A 255 -21.54 -16.17 5.17
CA GLN A 255 -21.19 -16.62 3.82
C GLN A 255 -21.03 -15.47 2.85
N ASN A 256 -21.92 -14.47 2.92
CA ASN A 256 -21.86 -13.29 2.08
C ASN A 256 -20.56 -12.47 2.33
N TRP A 257 -20.22 -12.21 3.60
CA TRP A 257 -19.02 -11.45 3.94
C TRP A 257 -17.73 -12.22 3.64
N MET A 258 -17.71 -13.53 3.85
CA MET A 258 -16.59 -14.37 3.46
C MET A 258 -16.36 -14.37 1.94
N GLY A 259 -17.43 -14.37 1.13
CA GLY A 259 -17.32 -14.26 -0.32
C GLY A 259 -16.77 -12.91 -0.77
N LYS A 260 -17.26 -11.82 -0.16
CA LYS A 260 -16.74 -10.47 -0.45
C LYS A 260 -15.26 -10.33 -0.04
N LEU A 261 -14.89 -10.84 1.14
CA LEU A 261 -13.51 -10.83 1.61
C LEU A 261 -12.59 -11.61 0.67
N GLU A 262 -13.01 -12.79 0.20
CA GLU A 262 -12.21 -13.57 -0.75
C GLU A 262 -11.98 -12.81 -2.05
N SER A 263 -13.02 -12.19 -2.64
CA SER A 263 -12.88 -11.36 -3.84
C SER A 263 -11.96 -10.16 -3.60
N SER A 264 -12.12 -9.46 -2.48
CA SER A 264 -11.26 -8.32 -2.14
C SER A 264 -9.80 -8.72 -1.96
N ILE A 265 -9.53 -9.89 -1.39
CA ILE A 265 -8.17 -10.43 -1.27
C ILE A 265 -7.59 -10.71 -2.66
N GLU A 266 -8.36 -11.32 -3.57
CA GLU A 266 -7.90 -11.63 -4.94
C GLU A 266 -7.54 -10.36 -5.71
N ASP A 267 -8.40 -9.34 -5.64
CA ASP A 267 -8.14 -8.04 -6.27
C ASP A 267 -6.85 -7.38 -5.76
N VAL A 268 -6.63 -7.41 -4.44
CA VAL A 268 -5.43 -6.82 -3.83
C VAL A 268 -4.19 -7.66 -4.12
N GLU A 269 -4.27 -9.01 -4.11
CA GLU A 269 -3.16 -9.90 -4.47
C GLU A 269 -2.66 -9.64 -5.89
N GLU A 270 -3.56 -9.50 -6.88
CA GLU A 270 -3.20 -9.24 -8.26
C GLU A 270 -2.42 -7.92 -8.41
N VAL A 271 -2.96 -6.85 -7.82
CA VAL A 271 -2.32 -5.53 -7.90
C VAL A 271 -0.99 -5.51 -7.14
N LEU A 272 -0.91 -6.16 -5.99
CA LEU A 272 0.32 -6.25 -5.18
C LEU A 272 1.42 -7.05 -5.89
N GLU A 273 1.07 -8.12 -6.61
CA GLU A 273 2.01 -8.89 -7.43
C GLU A 273 2.60 -8.02 -8.54
N CYS A 274 1.77 -7.24 -9.25
CA CYS A 274 2.22 -6.30 -10.26
C CYS A 274 3.16 -5.23 -9.67
N LEU A 275 2.80 -4.65 -8.52
CA LEU A 275 3.62 -3.66 -7.83
C LEU A 275 4.97 -4.25 -7.39
N SER A 276 4.99 -5.46 -6.85
CA SER A 276 6.23 -6.14 -6.45
C SER A 276 7.20 -6.27 -7.63
N ARG A 277 6.71 -6.64 -8.81
CA ARG A 277 7.54 -6.71 -10.04
C ARG A 277 8.09 -5.32 -10.43
N ARG A 278 7.30 -4.25 -10.27
CA ARG A 278 7.76 -2.87 -10.54
C ARG A 278 8.85 -2.43 -9.57
N LEU A 279 8.68 -2.71 -8.28
CA LEU A 279 9.69 -2.42 -7.26
C LEU A 279 11.03 -3.14 -7.55
N VAL A 280 10.96 -4.42 -7.98
CA VAL A 280 12.17 -5.16 -8.42
C VAL A 280 12.81 -4.48 -9.61
N LYS A 281 12.05 -4.09 -10.63
CA LYS A 281 12.55 -3.41 -11.82
C LYS A 281 13.21 -2.09 -11.46
N THR A 282 12.55 -1.24 -10.66
CA THR A 282 13.11 0.05 -10.22
C THR A 282 14.41 -0.15 -9.42
N ARG A 283 14.48 -1.18 -8.56
CA ARG A 283 15.72 -1.52 -7.86
C ARG A 283 16.84 -1.92 -8.82
N VAL A 284 16.54 -2.69 -9.86
CA VAL A 284 17.53 -3.05 -10.90
C VAL A 284 18.00 -1.80 -11.64
N SER A 285 17.10 -0.85 -11.95
CA SER A 285 17.46 0.43 -12.57
C SER A 285 18.44 1.22 -11.68
N PHE A 286 18.22 1.26 -10.36
CA PHE A 286 19.16 1.88 -9.42
C PHE A 286 20.52 1.18 -9.42
N LEU A 287 20.56 -0.15 -9.39
CA LEU A 287 21.83 -0.89 -9.42
C LEU A 287 22.61 -0.66 -10.72
N ASN A 288 21.92 -0.54 -11.85
CA ASN A 288 22.56 -0.23 -13.12
C ASN A 288 23.22 1.15 -13.12
N ILE A 289 22.58 2.16 -12.51
CA ILE A 289 23.17 3.51 -12.39
C ILE A 289 24.46 3.49 -11.56
N LEU A 290 24.51 2.68 -10.49
CA LEU A 290 25.70 2.57 -9.64
C LEU A 290 26.86 1.84 -10.31
N ASN A 291 26.59 0.98 -11.28
CA ASN A 291 27.60 0.15 -11.94
C ASN A 291 28.16 0.78 -13.23
N HIS A 292 27.63 1.94 -13.64
CA HIS A 292 28.09 2.72 -14.79
C HIS A 292 28.74 4.02 -14.37
#